data_03031952ee8c54d42909196b48f6dd64
#
_entry.id   03031952ee8c54d42909196b48f6dd64
#
_cell.length_a   1.000
_cell.length_b   1.000
_cell.length_c   1.000
_cell.angle_alpha   90.00
_cell.angle_beta   90.00
_cell.angle_gamma   90.00
#
_symmetry.space_group_name_H-M   'P 1'
#
loop_
_entity.id
_entity.type
_entity.pdbx_description
1 polymer ?
#
loop_
_entity_poly.entity_id
_entity_poly.type
_entity_poly.pdbx_seq_one_letter_code
_entity_poly.pdbx_strand_id
1 'polypeptide(L)'
;IKEWAAPKKVSGSLLNFPSQDFLLYEPYGTILMISPWNYPFQLAMVPLIGAVATGNTVVLKPSESAPNTSKVLIEILSLVFPQEWVSVVEGDAKIAQALLKAQWDYIFYTGSTQVGKIVAKAAAEYLTPTTLELGGKSPCIVDGTTPIEKTARRIVWGKFLNCGQTCIAPDYVLVKSEF
;
A
#
# COMPACT_ATOMS: atom_id res chain seq x y z
N ILE A 1 -10.32 -12.10 -11.51
CA ILE A 1 -8.90 -12.47 -11.73
C ILE A 1 -8.70 -12.99 -13.16
N LYS A 2 -9.48 -13.98 -13.62
CA LYS A 2 -9.33 -14.52 -14.99
C LYS A 2 -9.40 -13.46 -16.08
N GLU A 3 -10.29 -12.47 -15.95
CA GLU A 3 -10.42 -11.35 -16.90
C GLU A 3 -9.22 -10.40 -16.85
N TRP A 4 -8.62 -10.21 -15.66
CA TRP A 4 -7.44 -9.35 -15.49
C TRP A 4 -6.18 -9.97 -16.10
N ALA A 5 -6.05 -11.29 -16.01
CA ALA A 5 -4.91 -12.03 -16.54
C ALA A 5 -5.09 -12.39 -18.04
N ALA A 6 -6.26 -12.11 -18.64
CA ALA A 6 -6.49 -12.44 -20.04
C ALA A 6 -5.63 -11.57 -20.98
N PRO A 7 -5.00 -12.17 -21.99
CA PRO A 7 -4.28 -11.42 -23.01
C PRO A 7 -5.19 -10.37 -23.69
N LYS A 8 -4.74 -9.13 -23.77
CA LYS A 8 -5.44 -8.05 -24.48
C LYS A 8 -4.80 -7.86 -25.85
N LYS A 9 -5.56 -8.13 -26.91
CA LYS A 9 -5.10 -7.83 -28.26
C LYS A 9 -4.98 -6.29 -28.43
N VAL A 10 -3.86 -5.86 -28.94
CA VAL A 10 -3.59 -4.44 -29.24
C VAL A 10 -3.35 -4.26 -30.75
N SER A 11 -3.47 -3.02 -31.22
CA SER A 11 -3.19 -2.71 -32.63
C SER A 11 -1.70 -2.84 -32.90
N GLY A 12 -1.34 -3.75 -33.76
CA GLY A 12 0.04 -3.91 -34.24
C GLY A 12 0.45 -2.81 -35.23
N SER A 13 1.76 -2.66 -35.40
CA SER A 13 2.32 -1.80 -36.46
C SER A 13 2.17 -2.45 -37.83
N LEU A 14 1.88 -1.64 -38.85
CA LEU A 14 1.89 -2.11 -40.25
C LEU A 14 3.23 -2.73 -40.68
N LEU A 15 4.33 -2.31 -40.03
CA LEU A 15 5.68 -2.85 -40.27
C LEU A 15 5.81 -4.33 -39.84
N ASN A 16 4.96 -4.78 -38.92
CA ASN A 16 4.99 -6.15 -38.41
C ASN A 16 3.88 -7.04 -39.02
N PHE A 17 3.15 -6.54 -40.02
CA PHE A 17 2.11 -7.34 -40.69
C PHE A 17 2.71 -8.62 -41.30
N PRO A 18 2.10 -9.81 -41.07
CA PRO A 18 0.78 -10.10 -40.50
C PRO A 18 0.77 -10.47 -39.01
N SER A 19 1.69 -9.98 -38.18
CA SER A 19 1.75 -10.29 -36.74
C SER A 19 0.50 -9.81 -35.99
N GLN A 20 0.26 -10.41 -34.83
CA GLN A 20 -0.75 -9.98 -33.86
C GLN A 20 -0.05 -9.65 -32.55
N ASP A 21 -0.30 -8.46 -32.03
CA ASP A 21 0.33 -7.98 -30.81
C ASP A 21 -0.62 -8.11 -29.63
N PHE A 22 -0.12 -8.54 -28.49
CA PHE A 22 -0.88 -8.73 -27.26
C PHE A 22 -0.18 -8.09 -26.09
N LEU A 23 -0.95 -7.53 -25.15
CA LEU A 23 -0.50 -7.13 -23.83
C LEU A 23 -0.78 -8.28 -22.86
N LEU A 24 0.26 -8.76 -22.21
CA LEU A 24 0.19 -9.77 -21.17
C LEU A 24 0.52 -9.15 -19.83
N TYR A 25 -0.24 -9.52 -18.78
CA TYR A 25 0.04 -9.13 -17.40
C TYR A 25 0.65 -10.32 -16.68
N GLU A 26 1.82 -10.11 -16.10
CA GLU A 26 2.55 -11.11 -15.34
C GLU A 26 2.76 -10.64 -13.90
N PRO A 27 2.82 -11.54 -12.91
CA PRO A 27 3.19 -11.19 -11.54
C PRO A 27 4.63 -10.65 -11.49
N TYR A 28 4.92 -9.79 -10.54
CA TYR A 28 6.29 -9.34 -10.29
C TYR A 28 7.19 -10.47 -9.79
N GLY A 29 6.65 -11.35 -8.93
CA GLY A 29 7.41 -12.42 -8.29
C GLY A 29 7.25 -12.39 -6.78
N THR A 30 8.34 -12.20 -6.04
CA THR A 30 8.36 -12.13 -4.58
C THR A 30 8.29 -10.68 -4.08
N ILE A 31 7.25 -10.37 -3.31
CA ILE A 31 6.97 -9.01 -2.82
C ILE A 31 7.30 -8.91 -1.33
N LEU A 32 8.08 -7.91 -0.95
CA LEU A 32 8.19 -7.47 0.43
C LEU A 32 7.10 -6.43 0.73
N MET A 33 6.28 -6.70 1.74
CA MET A 33 5.25 -5.77 2.23
C MET A 33 5.57 -5.34 3.65
N ILE A 34 5.71 -4.04 3.89
CA ILE A 34 5.90 -3.46 5.23
C ILE A 34 4.69 -2.59 5.55
N SER A 35 3.90 -3.00 6.53
CA SER A 35 2.63 -2.36 6.88
C SER A 35 2.71 -1.55 8.18
N PRO A 36 1.89 -0.48 8.33
CA PRO A 36 1.93 0.44 9.44
C PRO A 36 1.06 -0.02 10.62
N TRP A 37 1.03 0.80 11.67
CA TRP A 37 0.33 0.55 12.92
C TRP A 37 -1.06 1.18 13.02
N ASN A 38 -1.37 2.20 12.21
CA ASN A 38 -2.58 3.01 12.38
C ASN A 38 -3.88 2.31 11.92
N TYR A 39 -3.81 1.48 10.89
CA TYR A 39 -4.84 0.54 10.46
C TYR A 39 -4.18 -0.81 10.20
N PRO A 40 -3.68 -1.49 11.25
CA PRO A 40 -2.70 -2.58 11.10
C PRO A 40 -3.24 -3.80 10.37
N PHE A 41 -4.54 -4.09 10.48
CA PHE A 41 -5.17 -5.18 9.74
C PHE A 41 -5.46 -4.77 8.29
N GLN A 42 -6.14 -3.65 8.10
CA GLN A 42 -6.59 -3.23 6.77
C GLN A 42 -5.42 -2.94 5.84
N LEU A 43 -4.41 -2.17 6.31
CA LEU A 43 -3.26 -1.78 5.49
C LEU A 43 -2.24 -2.92 5.27
N ALA A 44 -2.38 -4.04 5.98
CA ALA A 44 -1.70 -5.28 5.67
C ALA A 44 -2.48 -6.11 4.65
N MET A 45 -3.79 -6.32 4.89
CA MET A 45 -4.59 -7.27 4.12
C MET A 45 -4.97 -6.76 2.72
N VAL A 46 -5.32 -5.48 2.56
CA VAL A 46 -5.75 -4.95 1.26
C VAL A 46 -4.69 -5.11 0.17
N PRO A 47 -3.43 -4.64 0.38
CA PRO A 47 -2.39 -4.85 -0.62
C PRO A 47 -1.97 -6.33 -0.75
N LEU A 48 -1.99 -7.12 0.35
CA LEU A 48 -1.71 -8.56 0.29
C LEU A 48 -2.69 -9.30 -0.59
N ILE A 49 -3.99 -9.02 -0.45
CA ILE A 49 -5.02 -9.64 -1.31
C ILE A 49 -4.75 -9.31 -2.78
N GLY A 50 -4.41 -8.07 -3.09
CA GLY A 50 -4.04 -7.66 -4.45
C GLY A 50 -2.81 -8.40 -4.98
N ALA A 51 -1.76 -8.50 -4.18
CA ALA A 51 -0.52 -9.18 -4.53
C ALA A 51 -0.74 -10.68 -4.81
N VAL A 52 -1.42 -11.37 -3.89
CA VAL A 52 -1.71 -12.81 -4.03
C VAL A 52 -2.68 -13.08 -5.18
N ALA A 53 -3.70 -12.23 -5.35
CA ALA A 53 -4.68 -12.37 -6.44
C ALA A 53 -4.05 -12.25 -7.83
N THR A 54 -2.93 -11.54 -7.94
CA THR A 54 -2.17 -11.40 -9.20
C THR A 54 -1.05 -12.41 -9.36
N GLY A 55 -0.92 -13.39 -8.45
CA GLY A 55 0.00 -14.53 -8.57
C GLY A 55 1.38 -14.32 -7.95
N ASN A 56 1.55 -13.28 -7.11
CA ASN A 56 2.82 -13.05 -6.43
C ASN A 56 2.92 -13.85 -5.13
N THR A 57 4.15 -14.10 -4.69
CA THR A 57 4.46 -14.53 -3.33
C THR A 57 4.75 -13.31 -2.45
N VAL A 58 4.47 -13.41 -1.14
CA VAL A 58 4.52 -12.25 -0.25
C VAL A 58 5.25 -12.57 1.05
N VAL A 59 6.18 -11.71 1.42
CA VAL A 59 6.71 -11.61 2.79
C VAL A 59 6.13 -10.36 3.41
N LEU A 60 5.24 -10.53 4.39
CA LEU A 60 4.59 -9.45 5.13
C LEU A 60 5.32 -9.17 6.44
N LYS A 61 5.77 -7.94 6.64
CA LYS A 61 6.29 -7.45 7.93
C LYS A 61 5.27 -6.47 8.51
N PRO A 62 4.41 -6.90 9.47
CA PRO A 62 3.48 -6.02 10.16
C PRO A 62 4.22 -5.09 11.15
N SER A 63 3.53 -4.07 11.64
CA SER A 63 4.11 -3.13 12.60
C SER A 63 4.26 -3.76 13.99
N GLU A 64 5.41 -3.61 14.59
CA GLU A 64 5.70 -3.97 15.98
C GLU A 64 4.86 -3.18 17.01
N SER A 65 4.32 -2.04 16.62
CA SER A 65 3.43 -1.23 17.47
C SER A 65 1.99 -1.77 17.56
N ALA A 66 1.67 -2.83 16.79
CA ALA A 66 0.36 -3.48 16.83
C ALA A 66 0.49 -5.01 17.05
N PRO A 67 1.11 -5.47 18.14
CA PRO A 67 1.50 -6.87 18.31
C PRO A 67 0.30 -7.84 18.32
N ASN A 68 -0.84 -7.44 18.87
CA ASN A 68 -2.03 -8.30 18.88
C ASN A 68 -2.62 -8.50 17.50
N THR A 69 -2.63 -7.45 16.67
CA THR A 69 -3.04 -7.57 15.27
C THR A 69 -2.07 -8.42 14.46
N SER A 70 -0.76 -8.30 14.72
CA SER A 70 0.26 -9.11 14.06
C SER A 70 0.06 -10.61 14.33
N LYS A 71 -0.24 -10.99 15.59
CA LYS A 71 -0.57 -12.38 15.95
C LYS A 71 -1.78 -12.92 15.19
N VAL A 72 -2.86 -12.11 15.09
CA VAL A 72 -4.06 -12.49 14.33
C VAL A 72 -3.76 -12.63 12.84
N LEU A 73 -2.94 -11.74 12.26
CA LEU A 73 -2.51 -11.85 10.87
C LEU A 73 -1.73 -13.14 10.62
N ILE A 74 -0.79 -13.50 11.52
CA ILE A 74 -0.03 -14.75 11.42
C ILE A 74 -0.98 -15.95 11.45
N GLU A 75 -1.89 -15.99 12.43
CA GLU A 75 -2.84 -17.08 12.59
C GLU A 75 -3.71 -17.25 11.34
N ILE A 76 -4.35 -16.19 10.87
CA ILE A 76 -5.22 -16.25 9.70
C ILE A 76 -4.43 -16.65 8.45
N LEU A 77 -3.28 -16.03 8.21
CA LEU A 77 -2.52 -16.26 6.98
C LEU A 77 -1.89 -17.64 6.94
N SER A 78 -1.44 -18.19 8.09
CA SER A 78 -0.91 -19.54 8.17
C SER A 78 -1.98 -20.63 7.99
N LEU A 79 -3.24 -20.33 8.31
CA LEU A 79 -4.36 -21.25 8.04
C LEU A 79 -4.76 -21.29 6.56
N VAL A 80 -4.55 -20.19 5.84
CA VAL A 80 -5.05 -20.04 4.45
C VAL A 80 -3.97 -20.33 3.42
N PHE A 81 -2.72 -19.96 3.69
CA PHE A 81 -1.62 -20.05 2.73
C PHE A 81 -0.46 -20.90 3.25
N PRO A 82 0.17 -21.70 2.39
CA PRO A 82 1.47 -22.29 2.72
C PRO A 82 2.52 -21.18 2.88
N GLN A 83 3.51 -21.42 3.74
CA GLN A 83 4.53 -20.45 4.10
C GLN A 83 5.36 -20.00 2.89
N GLU A 84 5.52 -20.87 1.89
CA GLU A 84 6.23 -20.57 0.64
C GLU A 84 5.49 -19.56 -0.23
N TRP A 85 4.19 -19.39 0.00
CA TRP A 85 3.38 -18.42 -0.74
C TRP A 85 3.21 -17.11 0.02
N VAL A 86 2.83 -17.19 1.30
CA VAL A 86 2.69 -16.02 2.17
C VAL A 86 3.37 -16.27 3.51
N SER A 87 4.42 -15.52 3.80
CA SER A 87 5.13 -15.53 5.07
C SER A 87 4.91 -14.24 5.84
N VAL A 88 4.73 -14.34 7.16
CA VAL A 88 4.68 -13.17 8.04
C VAL A 88 5.91 -13.16 8.94
N VAL A 89 6.63 -12.04 8.93
CA VAL A 89 7.86 -11.86 9.72
C VAL A 89 7.64 -10.75 10.75
N GLU A 90 7.56 -11.11 12.01
CA GLU A 90 7.50 -10.14 13.11
C GLU A 90 8.89 -9.60 13.44
N GLY A 91 8.91 -8.41 14.01
CA GLY A 91 10.12 -7.79 14.51
C GLY A 91 10.12 -6.29 14.41
N ASP A 92 11.16 -5.70 14.95
CA ASP A 92 11.40 -4.26 15.02
C ASP A 92 12.03 -3.69 13.73
N ALA A 93 12.50 -2.45 13.83
CA ALA A 93 13.19 -1.78 12.74
C ALA A 93 14.46 -2.52 12.25
N LYS A 94 15.13 -3.32 13.11
CA LYS A 94 16.32 -4.09 12.70
C LYS A 94 15.95 -5.22 11.75
N ILE A 95 14.81 -5.88 12.00
CA ILE A 95 14.27 -6.90 11.11
C ILE A 95 13.84 -6.27 9.78
N ALA A 96 13.16 -5.13 9.80
CA ALA A 96 12.81 -4.41 8.57
C ALA A 96 14.06 -4.06 7.75
N GLN A 97 15.11 -3.56 8.38
CA GLN A 97 16.39 -3.27 7.73
C GLN A 97 17.08 -4.53 7.18
N ALA A 98 16.98 -5.67 7.89
CA ALA A 98 17.52 -6.93 7.39
C ALA A 98 16.77 -7.42 6.15
N LEU A 99 15.44 -7.35 6.15
CA LEU A 99 14.62 -7.68 4.98
C LEU A 99 14.93 -6.78 3.78
N LEU A 100 15.16 -5.48 4.00
CA LEU A 100 15.51 -4.54 2.93
C LEU A 100 16.89 -4.78 2.29
N LYS A 101 17.76 -5.57 2.92
CA LYS A 101 19.06 -5.97 2.31
C LYS A 101 18.92 -7.12 1.33
N ALA A 102 17.82 -7.83 1.32
CA ALA A 102 17.57 -8.90 0.35
C ALA A 102 17.05 -8.30 -0.97
N GLN A 103 17.26 -9.04 -2.05
CA GLN A 103 16.70 -8.70 -3.34
C GLN A 103 15.22 -9.12 -3.40
N TRP A 104 14.37 -8.19 -3.82
CA TRP A 104 12.93 -8.38 -4.00
C TRP A 104 12.54 -8.00 -5.42
N ASP A 105 11.48 -8.62 -5.94
CA ASP A 105 10.93 -8.24 -7.24
C ASP A 105 10.03 -7.01 -7.15
N TYR A 106 9.48 -6.75 -5.95
CA TYR A 106 8.69 -5.56 -5.64
C TYR A 106 8.69 -5.25 -4.14
N ILE A 107 8.63 -3.97 -3.76
CA ILE A 107 8.47 -3.56 -2.37
C ILE A 107 7.24 -2.67 -2.23
N PHE A 108 6.30 -3.07 -1.37
CA PHE A 108 5.14 -2.26 -0.98
C PHE A 108 5.33 -1.78 0.46
N TYR A 109 5.42 -0.49 0.64
CA TYR A 109 5.62 0.13 1.94
C TYR A 109 4.52 1.13 2.25
N THR A 110 3.93 1.02 3.45
CA THR A 110 3.03 2.04 4.00
C THR A 110 3.57 2.50 5.35
N GLY A 111 3.78 3.81 5.50
CA GLY A 111 4.30 4.38 6.75
C GLY A 111 4.80 5.81 6.61
N SER A 112 5.80 6.19 7.43
CA SER A 112 6.33 7.56 7.43
C SER A 112 7.19 7.84 6.19
N THR A 113 7.18 9.10 5.75
CA THR A 113 8.06 9.57 4.65
C THR A 113 9.54 9.36 4.95
N GLN A 114 9.94 9.47 6.22
CA GLN A 114 11.33 9.26 6.62
C GLN A 114 11.79 7.81 6.37
N VAL A 115 10.98 6.84 6.78
CA VAL A 115 11.27 5.42 6.54
C VAL A 115 11.08 5.07 5.05
N GLY A 116 10.10 5.66 4.37
CA GLY A 116 9.92 5.51 2.93
C GLY A 116 11.16 5.87 2.11
N LYS A 117 11.90 6.91 2.52
CA LYS A 117 13.19 7.27 1.91
C LYS A 117 14.26 6.18 2.11
N ILE A 118 14.26 5.49 3.25
CA ILE A 118 15.17 4.36 3.52
C ILE A 118 14.80 3.18 2.62
N VAL A 119 13.51 2.88 2.52
CA VAL A 119 13.00 1.82 1.62
C VAL A 119 13.38 2.10 0.17
N ALA A 120 13.16 3.32 -0.33
CA ALA A 120 13.50 3.72 -1.68
C ALA A 120 15.02 3.58 -1.97
N LYS A 121 15.87 3.97 -1.02
CA LYS A 121 17.32 3.81 -1.16
C LYS A 121 17.73 2.34 -1.22
N ALA A 122 17.17 1.49 -0.36
CA ALA A 122 17.46 0.06 -0.37
C ALA A 122 16.98 -0.60 -1.68
N ALA A 123 15.79 -0.25 -2.16
CA ALA A 123 15.25 -0.75 -3.42
C ALA A 123 16.12 -0.36 -4.63
N ALA A 124 16.71 0.82 -4.63
CA ALA A 124 17.57 1.31 -5.70
C ALA A 124 18.84 0.46 -5.91
N GLU A 125 19.33 -0.22 -4.87
CA GLU A 125 20.48 -1.14 -4.95
C GLU A 125 20.26 -2.27 -5.98
N TYR A 126 19.01 -2.72 -6.11
CA TYR A 126 18.61 -3.82 -7.00
C TYR A 126 17.69 -3.36 -8.13
N LEU A 127 17.47 -2.05 -8.28
CA LEU A 127 16.48 -1.47 -9.21
C LEU A 127 15.06 -2.03 -8.99
N THR A 128 14.74 -2.40 -7.74
CA THR A 128 13.44 -2.96 -7.38
C THR A 128 12.36 -1.89 -7.45
N PRO A 129 11.27 -2.09 -8.19
CA PRO A 129 10.13 -1.17 -8.22
C PRO A 129 9.45 -1.11 -6.86
N THR A 130 8.95 0.08 -6.48
CA THR A 130 8.33 0.30 -5.17
C THR A 130 7.02 1.05 -5.27
N THR A 131 6.05 0.70 -4.41
CA THR A 131 4.97 1.59 -4.01
C THR A 131 5.22 2.09 -2.59
N LEU A 132 5.20 3.40 -2.43
CA LEU A 132 5.39 4.07 -1.15
C LEU A 132 4.12 4.84 -0.78
N GLU A 133 3.33 4.28 0.12
CA GLU A 133 2.16 4.92 0.70
C GLU A 133 2.59 5.66 1.97
N LEU A 134 2.55 6.99 1.94
CA LEU A 134 3.17 7.84 2.95
C LEU A 134 2.14 8.70 3.68
N GLY A 135 2.59 9.51 4.63
CA GLY A 135 1.76 10.51 5.28
C GLY A 135 1.33 11.61 4.31
N GLY A 136 0.30 12.36 4.69
CA GLY A 136 -0.24 13.44 3.88
C GLY A 136 -0.40 14.74 4.65
N LYS A 137 -0.53 15.83 3.91
CA LYS A 137 -0.91 17.18 4.34
C LYS A 137 -2.12 17.62 3.52
N SER A 138 -3.24 16.87 3.68
CA SER A 138 -4.43 17.02 2.86
C SER A 138 -5.15 18.34 3.15
N PRO A 139 -5.25 19.28 2.19
CA PRO A 139 -6.01 20.51 2.36
C PRO A 139 -7.51 20.22 2.35
N CYS A 140 -8.26 20.90 3.19
CA CYS A 140 -9.70 20.93 3.17
C CYS A 140 -10.16 22.34 2.75
N ILE A 141 -10.82 22.45 1.58
CA ILE A 141 -11.26 23.73 1.02
C ILE A 141 -12.74 23.91 1.29
N VAL A 142 -13.09 25.03 1.94
CA VAL A 142 -14.48 25.42 2.26
C VAL A 142 -14.83 26.66 1.46
N ASP A 143 -15.68 26.49 0.46
CA ASP A 143 -16.08 27.56 -0.47
C ASP A 143 -17.37 28.28 -0.09
N GLY A 144 -18.06 27.79 0.97
CA GLY A 144 -19.31 28.37 1.47
C GLY A 144 -20.60 27.92 0.77
N THR A 145 -20.53 27.00 -0.17
CA THR A 145 -21.73 26.46 -0.86
C THR A 145 -22.55 25.54 0.05
N THR A 146 -21.97 25.06 1.15
CA THR A 146 -22.63 24.21 2.14
C THR A 146 -22.69 24.95 3.49
N PRO A 147 -23.79 24.79 4.29
CA PRO A 147 -23.89 25.39 5.62
C PRO A 147 -22.67 25.12 6.49
N ILE A 148 -22.12 26.18 7.07
CA ILE A 148 -20.83 26.12 7.77
C ILE A 148 -20.82 25.12 8.94
N GLU A 149 -21.89 25.05 9.73
CA GLU A 149 -21.99 24.09 10.82
C GLU A 149 -21.91 22.62 10.35
N LYS A 150 -22.62 22.31 9.27
CA LYS A 150 -22.59 20.96 8.68
C LYS A 150 -21.20 20.64 8.15
N THR A 151 -20.55 21.60 7.52
CA THR A 151 -19.19 21.49 7.01
C THR A 151 -18.20 21.26 8.15
N ALA A 152 -18.25 22.06 9.21
CA ALA A 152 -17.41 21.92 10.40
C ALA A 152 -17.54 20.52 11.03
N ARG A 153 -18.78 20.04 11.24
CA ARG A 153 -19.03 18.70 11.78
C ARG A 153 -18.43 17.59 10.94
N ARG A 154 -18.51 17.70 9.61
CA ARG A 154 -17.92 16.71 8.69
C ARG A 154 -16.41 16.74 8.72
N ILE A 155 -15.81 17.93 8.78
CA ILE A 155 -14.35 18.10 8.87
C ILE A 155 -13.85 17.50 10.18
N VAL A 156 -14.51 17.81 11.31
CA VAL A 156 -14.17 17.25 12.63
C VAL A 156 -14.28 15.73 12.63
N TRP A 157 -15.36 15.19 12.09
CA TRP A 157 -15.53 13.74 11.99
C TRP A 157 -14.39 13.10 11.13
N GLY A 158 -14.12 13.64 9.94
CA GLY A 158 -13.10 13.12 9.06
C GLY A 158 -11.68 13.27 9.64
N LYS A 159 -11.42 14.37 10.37
CA LYS A 159 -10.13 14.60 11.02
C LYS A 159 -9.88 13.66 12.19
N PHE A 160 -10.88 13.44 13.04
CA PHE A 160 -10.70 12.70 14.29
C PHE A 160 -11.08 11.23 14.20
N LEU A 161 -11.49 10.74 13.03
CA LEU A 161 -11.59 9.30 12.79
C LEU A 161 -10.24 8.64 13.12
N ASN A 162 -10.27 7.52 13.83
CA ASN A 162 -9.08 6.83 14.33
C ASN A 162 -8.10 7.75 15.09
N CYS A 163 -8.62 8.65 15.92
CA CYS A 163 -7.84 9.64 16.68
C CYS A 163 -6.96 10.55 15.79
N GLY A 164 -7.34 10.77 14.54
CA GLY A 164 -6.58 11.59 13.58
C GLY A 164 -5.40 10.87 12.94
N GLN A 165 -5.22 9.59 13.20
CA GLN A 165 -4.08 8.79 12.72
C GLN A 165 -4.32 8.25 11.31
N THR A 166 -4.70 9.12 10.37
CA THR A 166 -5.07 8.76 9.01
C THR A 166 -4.32 9.63 8.02
N CYS A 167 -3.61 9.00 7.08
CA CYS A 167 -2.78 9.69 6.08
C CYS A 167 -3.57 10.65 5.19
N ILE A 168 -4.85 10.37 4.93
CA ILE A 168 -5.77 11.17 4.11
C ILE A 168 -6.67 12.10 4.95
N ALA A 169 -6.50 12.17 6.27
CA ALA A 169 -7.32 13.06 7.11
C ALA A 169 -7.07 14.53 6.74
N PRO A 170 -8.11 15.38 6.83
CA PRO A 170 -7.92 16.82 6.69
C PRO A 170 -6.81 17.33 7.64
N ASP A 171 -5.79 17.99 7.09
CA ASP A 171 -4.66 18.48 7.89
C ASP A 171 -4.81 19.97 8.22
N TYR A 172 -5.20 20.75 7.23
CA TYR A 172 -5.50 22.17 7.39
C TYR A 172 -6.75 22.55 6.57
N VAL A 173 -7.37 23.66 7.00
CA VAL A 173 -8.61 24.14 6.37
C VAL A 173 -8.37 25.51 5.75
N LEU A 174 -8.73 25.65 4.49
CA LEU A 174 -8.78 26.92 3.77
C LEU A 174 -10.25 27.35 3.70
N VAL A 175 -10.55 28.47 4.28
CA VAL A 175 -11.91 29.03 4.36
C VAL A 175 -11.90 30.42 3.77
N LYS A 176 -12.96 30.82 3.06
CA LYS A 176 -13.13 32.21 2.63
C LYS A 176 -13.21 33.13 3.84
N SER A 177 -12.67 34.33 3.71
CA SER A 177 -12.60 35.34 4.80
C SER A 177 -13.96 35.85 5.30
N GLU A 178 -15.02 35.56 4.58
CA GLU A 178 -16.39 35.97 4.93
C GLU A 178 -17.16 34.95 5.83
N PHE A 179 -16.49 33.82 6.23
CA PHE A 179 -17.04 32.78 7.12
C PHE A 179 -16.33 32.66 8.45
#